data_e2129599868d9c0020bb6d45aec07845
#
_entry.id   e2129599868d9c0020bb6d45aec07845
#
_cell.length_a   1.000
_cell.length_b   1.000
_cell.length_c   1.000
_cell.angle_alpha   90.00
_cell.angle_beta   90.00
_cell.angle_gamma   90.00
#
_symmetry.space_group_name_H-M   'P 1'
#
loop_
_entity.id
_entity.type
_entity.pdbx_description
1 polymer ?
#
loop_
_entity_poly.entity_id
_entity_poly.type
_entity_poly.pdbx_seq_one_letter_code
_entity_poly.pdbx_strand_id
1 'polypeptide(L)'
;MNYSKRTAGALRVIGGKYRSRLLRVSARPGLRPTPDRVRETLFNWLGQDLSGLACLDLFAGSGALGFEAASRGAMRVVMVEKDRAAAAQLERNRAALDATQVTIVRGDAAAFLARDYERPGARPSGRFDVVFLDPPFRQNAVPAMLGKLPPRLQPNARVYVESDVPVEVAAPWAELE
;
A
#
# COMPACT_ATOMS: atom_id res chain seq x y z
N MET A 1 -32.41 14.45 17.47
CA MET A 1 -31.13 13.73 17.55
C MET A 1 -30.41 13.86 16.22
N ASN A 2 -29.41 14.79 16.17
CA ASN A 2 -28.64 15.02 14.96
C ASN A 2 -27.55 13.96 14.84
N TYR A 3 -27.74 12.96 14.00
CA TYR A 3 -26.65 12.13 13.51
C TYR A 3 -25.79 13.01 12.58
N SER A 4 -24.70 13.54 13.12
CA SER A 4 -23.64 14.18 12.34
C SER A 4 -23.28 13.27 11.17
N LYS A 5 -23.60 13.66 9.94
CA LYS A 5 -23.09 13.06 8.72
C LYS A 5 -21.56 13.17 8.77
N ARG A 6 -20.90 12.07 9.11
CA ARG A 6 -19.43 11.97 9.05
C ARG A 6 -19.06 12.15 7.57
N THR A 7 -18.57 13.33 7.24
CA THR A 7 -18.06 13.62 5.90
C THR A 7 -16.92 12.65 5.58
N ALA A 8 -17.05 11.90 4.49
CA ALA A 8 -15.97 11.13 3.95
C ALA A 8 -14.78 12.05 3.69
N GLY A 9 -13.61 11.70 4.19
CA GLY A 9 -12.38 12.45 3.96
C GLY A 9 -11.99 12.43 2.48
N ALA A 10 -11.18 13.39 2.07
CA ALA A 10 -10.54 13.39 0.77
C ALA A 10 -9.02 13.29 0.96
N LEU A 11 -8.38 12.50 0.12
CA LEU A 11 -6.94 12.35 0.01
C LEU A 11 -6.48 12.95 -1.31
N ARG A 12 -5.45 13.79 -1.29
CA ARG A 12 -4.87 14.34 -2.51
C ARG A 12 -3.65 13.52 -2.94
N VAL A 13 -3.55 13.19 -4.22
CA VAL A 13 -2.34 12.64 -4.83
C VAL A 13 -1.31 13.77 -4.99
N ILE A 14 -0.06 13.53 -4.56
CA ILE A 14 0.97 14.56 -4.42
C ILE A 14 1.77 14.74 -5.72
N GLY A 15 2.20 13.64 -6.32
CA GLY A 15 3.07 13.67 -7.49
C GLY A 15 2.61 12.79 -8.64
N GLY A 16 3.34 12.83 -9.76
CA GLY A 16 3.14 11.95 -10.90
C GLY A 16 1.91 12.27 -11.75
N LYS A 17 1.45 11.25 -12.50
CA LYS A 17 0.36 11.33 -13.50
C LYS A 17 -0.97 11.83 -12.93
N TYR A 18 -1.26 11.47 -11.69
CA TYR A 18 -2.54 11.80 -11.01
C TYR A 18 -2.40 12.96 -10.03
N ARG A 19 -1.31 13.73 -10.09
CA ARG A 19 -1.06 14.86 -9.19
C ARG A 19 -2.29 15.77 -9.05
N SER A 20 -2.55 16.19 -7.81
CA SER A 20 -3.68 17.05 -7.39
C SER A 20 -5.08 16.42 -7.51
N ARG A 21 -5.21 15.18 -7.99
CA ARG A 21 -6.48 14.46 -7.98
C ARG A 21 -6.90 14.16 -6.54
N LEU A 22 -8.17 14.35 -6.26
CA LEU A 22 -8.76 14.05 -4.97
C LEU A 22 -9.39 12.65 -4.99
N LEU A 23 -8.98 11.80 -4.08
CA LEU A 23 -9.52 10.47 -3.86
C LEU A 23 -10.47 10.50 -2.68
N ARG A 24 -11.61 9.86 -2.80
CA ARG A 24 -12.54 9.70 -1.68
C ARG A 24 -12.02 8.64 -0.72
N VAL A 25 -12.08 8.94 0.57
CA VAL A 25 -11.68 8.01 1.62
C VAL A 25 -12.94 7.52 2.35
N SER A 26 -13.02 6.23 2.61
CA SER A 26 -14.11 5.64 3.40
C SER A 26 -14.13 6.26 4.80
N ALA A 27 -15.31 6.69 5.25
CA ALA A 27 -15.50 7.22 6.60
C ALA A 27 -15.41 6.08 7.64
N ARG A 28 -14.20 5.77 8.10
CA ARG A 28 -13.94 4.73 9.08
C ARG A 28 -13.31 5.32 10.34
N PRO A 29 -13.76 4.93 11.56
CA PRO A 29 -13.08 5.30 12.80
C PRO A 29 -11.65 4.76 12.79
N GLY A 30 -10.67 5.62 13.07
CA GLY A 30 -9.27 5.24 13.17
C GLY A 30 -8.50 5.19 11.84
N LEU A 31 -9.14 5.33 10.70
CA LEU A 31 -8.45 5.49 9.43
C LEU A 31 -7.91 6.92 9.32
N ARG A 32 -6.62 7.11 9.54
CA ARG A 32 -5.92 8.36 9.26
C ARG A 32 -5.11 8.14 7.98
N PRO A 33 -5.36 8.91 6.91
CA PRO A 33 -4.46 8.89 5.76
C PRO A 33 -3.06 9.31 6.20
N THR A 34 -2.03 8.64 5.71
CA THR A 34 -0.64 9.05 5.88
C THR A 34 -0.48 10.51 5.46
N PRO A 35 0.05 11.41 6.33
CA PRO A 35 0.16 12.83 6.03
C PRO A 35 0.95 13.09 4.74
N ASP A 36 0.59 14.17 4.03
CA ASP A 36 1.24 14.55 2.76
C ASP A 36 2.76 14.64 2.91
N ARG A 37 3.26 15.26 3.99
CA ARG A 37 4.69 15.39 4.26
C ARG A 37 5.41 14.04 4.41
N VAL A 38 4.78 13.09 5.09
CA VAL A 38 5.36 11.74 5.26
C VAL A 38 5.45 11.05 3.91
N ARG A 39 4.40 11.15 3.09
CA ARG A 39 4.38 10.58 1.74
C ARG A 39 5.44 11.24 0.84
N GLU A 40 5.58 12.56 0.88
CA GLU A 40 6.63 13.27 0.13
C GLU A 40 8.02 12.75 0.52
N THR A 41 8.32 12.65 1.81
CA THR A 41 9.60 12.13 2.30
C THR A 41 9.83 10.71 1.83
N LEU A 42 8.85 9.83 2.01
CA LEU A 42 8.94 8.43 1.59
C LEU A 42 9.26 8.31 0.09
N PHE A 43 8.51 9.02 -0.76
CA PHE A 43 8.72 8.93 -2.21
C PHE A 43 10.00 9.65 -2.67
N ASN A 44 10.54 10.60 -1.90
CA ASN A 44 11.89 11.12 -2.12
C ASN A 44 12.94 10.02 -1.89
N TRP A 45 12.83 9.24 -0.82
CA TRP A 45 13.71 8.11 -0.55
C TRP A 45 13.61 6.99 -1.59
N LEU A 46 12.40 6.74 -2.08
CA LEU A 46 12.17 5.75 -3.14
C LEU A 46 12.63 6.21 -4.52
N GLY A 47 12.98 7.50 -4.70
CA GLY A 47 13.51 8.04 -5.95
C GLY A 47 12.47 8.73 -6.84
N GLN A 48 11.27 9.01 -6.34
CA GLN A 48 10.16 9.73 -6.99
C GLN A 48 9.59 9.10 -8.29
N ASP A 49 10.41 8.45 -9.10
CA ASP A 49 10.01 7.71 -10.29
C ASP A 49 10.05 6.20 -9.99
N LEU A 50 8.91 5.56 -10.10
CA LEU A 50 8.75 4.12 -9.88
C LEU A 50 8.48 3.37 -11.18
N SER A 51 8.84 3.95 -12.32
CA SER A 51 8.66 3.33 -13.64
C SER A 51 9.31 1.94 -13.70
N GLY A 52 8.56 0.96 -14.18
CA GLY A 52 9.00 -0.43 -14.27
C GLY A 52 8.94 -1.23 -12.96
N LEU A 53 8.67 -0.59 -11.82
CA LEU A 53 8.62 -1.27 -10.52
C LEU A 53 7.23 -1.85 -10.22
N ALA A 54 7.24 -3.00 -9.55
CA ALA A 54 6.05 -3.63 -8.96
C ALA A 54 5.94 -3.27 -7.48
N CYS A 55 4.83 -2.68 -7.07
CA CYS A 55 4.57 -2.22 -5.71
C CYS A 55 3.47 -3.04 -5.03
N LEU A 56 3.61 -3.28 -3.74
CA LEU A 56 2.62 -3.94 -2.89
C LEU A 56 2.28 -3.05 -1.70
N ASP A 57 1.00 -2.76 -1.52
CA ASP A 57 0.46 -2.07 -0.35
C ASP A 57 -0.37 -3.07 0.46
N LEU A 58 0.19 -3.58 1.57
CA LEU A 58 -0.38 -4.69 2.33
C LEU A 58 -1.54 -4.28 3.24
N PHE A 59 -1.67 -2.99 3.56
CA PHE A 59 -2.72 -2.45 4.41
C PHE A 59 -3.25 -1.15 3.78
N ALA A 60 -3.85 -1.27 2.61
CA ALA A 60 -4.08 -0.13 1.73
C ALA A 60 -4.95 0.99 2.30
N GLY A 61 -5.92 0.66 3.14
CA GLY A 61 -6.74 1.62 3.86
C GLY A 61 -7.37 2.68 2.95
N SER A 62 -6.83 3.90 3.01
CA SER A 62 -7.26 5.03 2.16
C SER A 62 -6.74 4.93 0.72
N GLY A 63 -5.73 4.11 0.47
CA GLY A 63 -5.00 4.02 -0.78
C GLY A 63 -3.90 5.07 -0.96
N ALA A 64 -3.51 5.75 0.11
CA ALA A 64 -2.55 6.86 0.06
C ALA A 64 -1.23 6.47 -0.60
N LEU A 65 -0.64 5.35 -0.21
CA LEU A 65 0.66 4.89 -0.71
C LEU A 65 0.54 4.20 -2.06
N GLY A 66 -0.44 3.30 -2.22
CA GLY A 66 -0.63 2.56 -3.47
C GLY A 66 -0.99 3.47 -4.64
N PHE A 67 -1.89 4.44 -4.49
CA PHE A 67 -2.22 5.37 -5.59
C PHE A 67 -1.10 6.37 -5.85
N GLU A 68 -0.34 6.78 -4.83
CA GLU A 68 0.85 7.60 -5.04
C GLU A 68 1.89 6.85 -5.87
N ALA A 69 2.16 5.57 -5.55
CA ALA A 69 3.05 4.72 -6.33
C ALA A 69 2.59 4.56 -7.79
N ALA A 70 1.30 4.31 -8.00
CA ALA A 70 0.71 4.24 -9.33
C ALA A 70 0.85 5.56 -10.10
N SER A 71 0.67 6.69 -9.42
CA SER A 71 0.83 8.03 -9.98
C SER A 71 2.26 8.32 -10.42
N ARG A 72 3.24 7.76 -9.72
CA ARG A 72 4.67 7.92 -9.99
C ARG A 72 5.24 6.87 -10.95
N GLY A 73 4.36 6.21 -11.71
CA GLY A 73 4.75 5.37 -12.83
C GLY A 73 4.94 3.89 -12.50
N ALA A 74 4.63 3.43 -11.29
CA ALA A 74 4.72 2.01 -10.97
C ALA A 74 4.00 1.17 -12.03
N MET A 75 4.71 0.18 -12.59
CA MET A 75 4.20 -0.68 -13.65
C MET A 75 3.01 -1.53 -13.16
N ARG A 76 3.04 -1.91 -11.90
CA ARG A 76 2.01 -2.70 -11.25
C ARG A 76 1.91 -2.32 -9.77
N VAL A 77 0.70 -2.11 -9.29
CA VAL A 77 0.43 -1.90 -7.87
C VAL A 77 -0.63 -2.88 -7.41
N VAL A 78 -0.33 -3.65 -6.37
CA VAL A 78 -1.31 -4.50 -5.69
C VAL A 78 -1.62 -3.89 -4.35
N MET A 79 -2.89 -3.67 -4.07
CA MET A 79 -3.37 -3.08 -2.82
C MET A 79 -4.25 -4.09 -2.10
N VAL A 80 -3.84 -4.50 -0.90
CA VAL A 80 -4.58 -5.46 -0.07
C VAL A 80 -5.36 -4.70 1.00
N GLU A 81 -6.67 -4.93 1.07
CA GLU A 81 -7.53 -4.31 2.07
C GLU A 81 -8.56 -5.32 2.60
N LYS A 82 -8.63 -5.47 3.90
CA LYS A 82 -9.52 -6.42 4.57
C LYS A 82 -10.96 -5.90 4.67
N ASP A 83 -11.11 -4.60 4.90
CA ASP A 83 -12.42 -3.98 5.06
C ASP A 83 -13.16 -3.87 3.74
N ARG A 84 -14.39 -4.37 3.70
CA ARG A 84 -15.21 -4.39 2.48
C ARG A 84 -15.51 -2.99 1.95
N ALA A 85 -15.81 -2.05 2.83
CA ALA A 85 -16.22 -0.70 2.41
C ALA A 85 -15.00 0.09 1.90
N ALA A 86 -13.85 -0.07 2.56
CA ALA A 86 -12.59 0.52 2.12
C ALA A 86 -12.17 -0.08 0.77
N ALA A 87 -12.15 -1.39 0.60
CA ALA A 87 -11.82 -2.04 -0.67
C ALA A 87 -12.74 -1.58 -1.82
N ALA A 88 -14.05 -1.47 -1.56
CA ALA A 88 -14.99 -0.95 -2.56
C ALA A 88 -14.72 0.53 -2.89
N GLN A 89 -14.24 1.35 -1.92
CA GLN A 89 -13.86 2.74 -2.19
C GLN A 89 -12.57 2.82 -3.01
N LEU A 90 -11.58 1.95 -2.72
CA LEU A 90 -10.36 1.84 -3.52
C LEU A 90 -10.68 1.50 -4.98
N GLU A 91 -11.59 0.56 -5.23
CA GLU A 91 -12.04 0.24 -6.61
C GLU A 91 -12.69 1.43 -7.31
N ARG A 92 -13.52 2.21 -6.61
CA ARG A 92 -14.10 3.44 -7.18
C ARG A 92 -13.03 4.48 -7.53
N ASN A 93 -12.04 4.64 -6.65
CA ASN A 93 -10.92 5.55 -6.89
C ASN A 93 -10.06 5.07 -8.08
N ARG A 94 -9.78 3.77 -8.16
CA ARG A 94 -9.06 3.15 -9.27
C ARG A 94 -9.75 3.45 -10.61
N ALA A 95 -11.07 3.25 -10.67
CA ALA A 95 -11.86 3.52 -11.86
C ALA A 95 -11.87 5.02 -12.22
N ALA A 96 -12.02 5.91 -11.21
CA ALA A 96 -12.03 7.37 -11.43
C ALA A 96 -10.69 7.93 -11.93
N LEU A 97 -9.57 7.23 -11.63
CA LEU A 97 -8.23 7.58 -12.12
C LEU A 97 -7.88 6.89 -13.44
N ASP A 98 -8.69 5.95 -13.92
CA ASP A 98 -8.32 5.01 -15.00
C ASP A 98 -6.96 4.33 -14.72
N ALA A 99 -6.77 3.92 -13.46
CA ALA A 99 -5.51 3.33 -13.00
C ALA A 99 -5.49 1.81 -13.27
N THR A 100 -5.33 1.44 -14.53
CA THR A 100 -5.38 0.04 -15.00
C THR A 100 -4.27 -0.83 -14.44
N GLN A 101 -3.14 -0.25 -14.05
CA GLN A 101 -2.00 -0.94 -13.40
C GLN A 101 -2.25 -1.30 -11.94
N VAL A 102 -3.34 -0.80 -11.33
CA VAL A 102 -3.71 -1.07 -9.93
C VAL A 102 -4.66 -2.25 -9.85
N THR A 103 -4.38 -3.18 -8.93
CA THR A 103 -5.26 -4.29 -8.57
C THR A 103 -5.61 -4.20 -7.10
N ILE A 104 -6.89 -4.23 -6.78
CA ILE A 104 -7.37 -4.27 -5.40
C ILE A 104 -7.68 -5.72 -5.01
N VAL A 105 -7.09 -6.18 -3.92
CA VAL A 105 -7.34 -7.50 -3.35
C VAL A 105 -8.06 -7.34 -2.01
N ARG A 106 -9.33 -7.71 -1.97
CA ARG A 106 -10.05 -7.75 -0.70
C ARG A 106 -9.64 -9.00 0.07
N GLY A 107 -8.96 -8.82 1.19
CA GLY A 107 -8.51 -9.93 2.03
C GLY A 107 -7.58 -9.52 3.15
N ASP A 108 -7.20 -10.50 3.94
CA ASP A 108 -6.23 -10.36 5.00
C ASP A 108 -4.81 -10.38 4.43
N ALA A 109 -3.92 -9.52 4.94
CA ALA A 109 -2.55 -9.39 4.47
C ALA A 109 -1.72 -10.67 4.65
N ALA A 110 -1.86 -11.35 5.80
CA ALA A 110 -1.15 -12.61 6.06
C ALA A 110 -1.64 -13.73 5.13
N ALA A 111 -2.95 -13.81 4.91
CA ALA A 111 -3.53 -14.76 3.98
C ALA A 111 -3.12 -14.47 2.53
N PHE A 112 -2.98 -13.20 2.17
CA PHE A 112 -2.45 -12.81 0.86
C PHE A 112 -1.00 -13.29 0.69
N LEU A 113 -0.13 -13.05 1.66
CA LEU A 113 1.27 -13.48 1.61
C LEU A 113 1.45 -15.00 1.59
N ALA A 114 0.53 -15.75 2.23
CA ALA A 114 0.57 -17.20 2.29
C ALA A 114 0.11 -17.91 1.00
N ARG A 115 -0.49 -17.18 0.02
CA ARG A 115 -0.94 -17.80 -1.23
C ARG A 115 0.26 -18.23 -2.07
N ASP A 116 0.15 -19.41 -2.65
CA ASP A 116 1.11 -19.89 -3.64
C ASP A 116 0.85 -19.20 -4.99
N TYR A 117 1.78 -18.38 -5.44
CA TYR A 117 1.73 -17.69 -6.73
C TYR A 117 2.61 -18.36 -7.80
N GLU A 118 3.26 -19.47 -7.47
CA GLU A 118 4.08 -20.24 -8.40
C GLU A 118 3.27 -21.25 -9.23
N ARG A 119 1.93 -21.18 -9.18
CA ARG A 119 1.10 -22.06 -10.00
C ARG A 119 1.40 -21.87 -11.49
N PRO A 120 1.51 -22.97 -12.27
CA PRO A 120 1.61 -22.91 -13.71
C PRO A 120 0.50 -22.03 -14.31
N GLY A 121 0.88 -20.98 -15.06
CA GLY A 121 -0.07 -20.00 -15.61
C GLY A 121 -0.37 -18.79 -14.71
N ALA A 122 0.02 -18.77 -13.44
CA ALA A 122 0.14 -17.52 -12.71
C ALA A 122 1.25 -16.68 -13.32
N ARG A 123 0.99 -15.40 -13.59
CA ARG A 123 2.03 -14.50 -14.10
C ARG A 123 3.24 -14.59 -13.17
N PRO A 124 4.52 -14.60 -13.69
CA PRO A 124 5.74 -14.71 -12.87
C PRO A 124 5.97 -13.55 -11.90
N SER A 125 4.96 -12.88 -11.51
CA SER A 125 4.95 -11.57 -10.88
C SER A 125 4.44 -11.61 -9.43
N GLY A 126 4.65 -12.71 -8.72
CA GLY A 126 4.42 -12.76 -7.27
C GLY A 126 5.40 -11.91 -6.46
N ARG A 127 6.45 -11.34 -7.10
CA ARG A 127 7.50 -10.56 -6.43
C ARG A 127 7.34 -9.07 -6.68
N PHE A 128 7.79 -8.29 -5.69
CA PHE A 128 7.65 -6.84 -5.65
C PHE A 128 9.00 -6.16 -5.40
N ASP A 129 9.16 -5.00 -5.99
CA ASP A 129 10.34 -4.14 -5.82
C ASP A 129 10.17 -3.19 -4.64
N VAL A 130 8.93 -2.80 -4.34
CA VAL A 130 8.58 -1.92 -3.22
C VAL A 130 7.39 -2.49 -2.47
N VAL A 131 7.49 -2.58 -1.15
CA VAL A 131 6.38 -2.99 -0.28
C VAL A 131 6.12 -1.92 0.77
N PHE A 132 4.86 -1.53 0.92
CA PHE A 132 4.38 -0.67 1.99
C PHE A 132 3.73 -1.55 3.06
N LEU A 133 4.24 -1.45 4.28
CA LEU A 133 3.80 -2.18 5.45
C LEU A 133 3.41 -1.18 6.54
N ASP A 134 2.16 -0.72 6.49
CA ASP A 134 1.56 0.24 7.42
C ASP A 134 0.32 -0.38 8.09
N PRO A 135 0.51 -1.36 9.00
CA PRO A 135 -0.58 -2.02 9.68
C PRO A 135 -1.24 -1.11 10.72
N PRO A 136 -2.51 -1.36 11.11
CA PRO A 136 -3.11 -0.69 12.25
C PRO A 136 -2.29 -0.92 13.54
N PHE A 137 -1.86 0.14 14.21
CA PHE A 137 -0.93 0.14 15.36
C PHE A 137 -1.25 -0.87 16.49
N ARG A 138 -2.49 -1.27 16.65
CA ARG A 138 -2.91 -2.16 17.73
C ARG A 138 -2.63 -3.65 17.50
N GLN A 139 -2.10 -4.04 16.35
CA GLN A 139 -2.03 -5.46 15.96
C GLN A 139 -0.64 -6.08 16.07
N ASN A 140 0.42 -5.32 16.37
CA ASN A 140 1.82 -5.80 16.36
C ASN A 140 2.10 -6.74 15.16
N ALA A 141 1.57 -6.38 13.98
CA ALA A 141 1.57 -7.24 12.80
C ALA A 141 2.91 -7.21 12.04
N VAL A 142 3.74 -6.20 12.29
CA VAL A 142 4.98 -5.96 11.55
C VAL A 142 5.93 -7.15 11.57
N PRO A 143 6.33 -7.73 12.72
CA PRO A 143 7.26 -8.86 12.73
C PRO A 143 6.73 -10.07 11.97
N ALA A 144 5.44 -10.38 12.14
CA ALA A 144 4.80 -11.51 11.46
C ALA A 144 4.75 -11.32 9.93
N MET A 145 4.54 -10.08 9.47
CA MET A 145 4.54 -9.76 8.04
C MET A 145 5.95 -9.81 7.47
N LEU A 146 6.94 -9.21 8.14
CA LEU A 146 8.34 -9.27 7.73
C LEU A 146 8.83 -10.70 7.55
N GLY A 147 8.46 -11.61 8.45
CA GLY A 147 8.80 -13.03 8.32
C GLY A 147 8.19 -13.74 7.12
N LYS A 148 7.11 -13.21 6.54
CA LYS A 148 6.40 -13.78 5.39
C LYS A 148 6.75 -13.12 4.06
N LEU A 149 7.40 -11.96 4.09
CA LEU A 149 7.68 -11.16 2.91
C LEU A 149 8.80 -11.72 1.99
N PRO A 150 9.91 -12.33 2.49
CA PRO A 150 11.06 -12.66 1.65
C PRO A 150 10.74 -13.39 0.34
N PRO A 151 9.83 -14.38 0.30
CA PRO A 151 9.47 -15.06 -0.94
C PRO A 151 8.77 -14.15 -1.97
N ARG A 152 8.30 -12.98 -1.53
CA ARG A 152 7.56 -12.00 -2.32
C ARG A 152 8.40 -10.85 -2.82
N LEU A 153 9.68 -10.83 -2.52
CA LEU A 153 10.56 -9.71 -2.82
C LEU A 153 11.43 -10.01 -4.03
N GLN A 154 11.62 -9.00 -4.85
CA GLN A 154 12.69 -8.96 -5.85
C GLN A 154 14.04 -8.79 -5.16
N PRO A 155 15.15 -9.18 -5.79
CA PRO A 155 16.47 -8.79 -5.31
C PRO A 155 16.54 -7.25 -5.15
N ASN A 156 17.08 -6.77 -4.03
CA ASN A 156 17.17 -5.34 -3.70
C ASN A 156 15.82 -4.63 -3.51
N ALA A 157 14.76 -5.36 -3.22
CA ALA A 157 13.47 -4.77 -2.90
C ALA A 157 13.57 -3.89 -1.64
N ARG A 158 12.78 -2.81 -1.62
CA ARG A 158 12.68 -1.89 -0.50
C ARG A 158 11.35 -2.09 0.22
N VAL A 159 11.40 -2.17 1.53
CA VAL A 159 10.21 -2.33 2.38
C VAL A 159 10.10 -1.12 3.30
N TYR A 160 9.08 -0.31 3.10
CA TYR A 160 8.70 0.74 4.04
C TYR A 160 7.87 0.13 5.16
N VAL A 161 8.25 0.43 6.39
CA VAL A 161 7.54 -0.03 7.59
C VAL A 161 7.11 1.16 8.41
N GLU A 162 5.82 1.23 8.77
CA GLU A 162 5.30 2.16 9.77
C GLU A 162 4.97 1.37 11.05
N SER A 163 5.54 1.80 12.17
CA SER A 163 5.36 1.15 13.47
C SER A 163 5.42 2.17 14.59
N ASP A 164 4.61 1.97 15.62
CA ASP A 164 4.61 2.77 16.87
C ASP A 164 5.65 2.30 17.89
N VAL A 165 6.33 1.21 17.60
CA VAL A 165 7.41 0.65 18.42
C VAL A 165 8.63 0.37 17.54
N PRO A 166 9.86 0.39 18.10
CA PRO A 166 11.04 -0.02 17.36
C PRO A 166 10.89 -1.43 16.78
N VAL A 167 11.29 -1.61 15.54
CA VAL A 167 11.28 -2.90 14.85
C VAL A 167 12.70 -3.43 14.84
N GLU A 168 12.93 -4.56 15.50
CA GLU A 168 14.21 -5.25 15.40
C GLU A 168 14.30 -5.93 14.04
N VAL A 169 15.32 -5.59 13.27
CA VAL A 169 15.57 -6.12 11.94
C VAL A 169 16.72 -7.11 12.01
N ALA A 170 16.43 -8.38 11.73
CA ALA A 170 17.43 -9.44 11.65
C ALA A 170 17.59 -9.91 10.20
N ALA A 171 18.67 -10.63 9.89
CA ALA A 171 18.84 -11.23 8.57
C ALA A 171 17.53 -11.91 8.08
N PRO A 172 17.14 -11.77 6.81
CA PRO A 172 17.93 -11.23 5.68
C PRO A 172 17.79 -9.71 5.43
N TRP A 173 17.25 -8.96 6.38
CA TRP A 173 16.99 -7.54 6.22
C TRP A 173 18.23 -6.68 6.48
N ALA A 174 18.39 -5.62 5.72
CA ALA A 174 19.33 -4.54 6.01
C ALA A 174 18.55 -3.22 6.11
N GLU A 175 18.91 -2.37 7.06
CA GLU A 175 18.34 -1.03 7.15
C GLU A 175 19.01 -0.11 6.13
N LEU A 176 18.20 0.71 5.49
CA LEU A 176 18.66 1.88 4.74
C LEU A 176 18.44 3.09 5.65
N GLU A 177 19.55 3.69 6.12
CA GLU A 177 19.51 4.94 6.88
C GLU A 177 19.10 6.15 6.00
#